data_3fd6fd76391087a3cd0c51b3005b08ad
#
_entry.id   3fd6fd76391087a3cd0c51b3005b08ad
#
_cell.length_a   1.000
_cell.length_b   1.000
_cell.length_c   1.000
_cell.angle_alpha   90.00
_cell.angle_beta   90.00
_cell.angle_gamma   90.00
#
_symmetry.space_group_name_H-M   'P 1'
#
loop_
_entity.id
_entity.type
_entity.pdbx_description
1 polymer ?
#
loop_
_entity_poly.entity_id
_entity_poly.type
_entity_poly.pdbx_seq_one_letter_code
_entity_poly.pdbx_strand_id
1 'polypeptide(L)'
;MSRRWLWPALIVIALVAGCAEPPNKEMDQAQGAIDAAKAAGAEQYAVDEYNAAVDALKRSHDAVGASDYRLALNHAIDSRERAQNAARQAADTKAQVRGEVERTMAEVNALAAQAFARLEAARKARVPRRVLAEPAAALTAINSEVQEAREKMKAGDYLAARPILLENKEQLQKTTAALDAAVTAQPQRRRR
;
A
#
# COMPACT_ATOMS: atom_id res chain seq x y z
N MET A 1 -60.77 36.65 41.60
CA MET A 1 -60.67 35.22 41.61
C MET A 1 -59.61 34.76 40.62
N SER A 2 -58.59 34.06 41.13
CA SER A 2 -57.70 33.10 40.49
C SER A 2 -56.63 33.55 39.49
N ARG A 3 -55.64 34.30 40.00
CA ARG A 3 -54.36 34.55 39.30
C ARG A 3 -53.18 33.70 39.85
N ARG A 4 -53.52 32.61 40.58
CA ARG A 4 -52.53 31.79 41.30
C ARG A 4 -52.20 30.44 40.68
N TRP A 5 -52.72 30.13 39.46
CA TRP A 5 -52.57 28.80 38.83
C TRP A 5 -51.65 28.78 37.61
N LEU A 6 -51.01 29.88 37.27
CA LEU A 6 -50.10 29.95 36.12
C LEU A 6 -48.62 29.72 36.47
N TRP A 7 -48.28 29.66 37.74
CA TRP A 7 -46.92 29.48 38.19
C TRP A 7 -46.39 28.02 38.13
N PRO A 8 -47.17 26.96 38.28
CA PRO A 8 -46.64 25.60 38.12
C PRO A 8 -46.35 25.21 36.68
N ALA A 9 -46.96 25.86 35.65
CA ALA A 9 -46.72 25.55 34.26
C ALA A 9 -45.35 26.04 33.75
N LEU A 10 -44.77 27.07 34.36
CA LEU A 10 -43.47 27.65 33.95
C LEU A 10 -42.28 26.86 34.50
N ILE A 11 -42.47 26.08 35.57
CA ILE A 11 -41.37 25.25 36.17
C ILE A 11 -41.14 23.95 35.39
N VAL A 12 -42.14 23.42 34.67
CA VAL A 12 -42.01 22.17 33.93
C VAL A 12 -41.22 22.36 32.63
N ILE A 13 -41.16 23.57 32.06
CA ILE A 13 -40.43 23.87 30.80
C ILE A 13 -38.89 23.96 31.03
N ALA A 14 -38.47 24.26 32.27
CA ALA A 14 -37.05 24.45 32.60
C ALA A 14 -36.26 23.11 32.81
N LEU A 15 -36.93 21.94 32.83
CA LEU A 15 -36.30 20.64 33.09
C LEU A 15 -35.97 19.83 31.83
N VAL A 16 -36.21 20.37 30.64
CA VAL A 16 -35.90 19.69 29.37
C VAL A 16 -34.64 20.25 28.69
N ALA A 17 -33.93 21.17 29.32
CA ALA A 17 -32.55 21.46 28.95
C ALA A 17 -31.67 20.32 29.41
N GLY A 18 -31.84 19.13 28.86
CA GLY A 18 -30.88 18.04 28.97
C GLY A 18 -29.54 18.59 28.51
N CYS A 19 -28.59 18.76 29.43
CA CYS A 19 -27.21 19.06 29.09
C CYS A 19 -26.75 17.98 28.11
N ALA A 20 -26.76 18.29 26.83
CA ALA A 20 -26.13 17.44 25.82
C ALA A 20 -24.65 17.38 26.19
N GLU A 21 -24.17 16.19 26.55
CA GLU A 21 -22.77 15.95 26.88
C GLU A 21 -21.98 15.71 25.59
N PRO A 22 -20.73 16.20 25.47
CA PRO A 22 -19.87 15.87 24.33
C PRO A 22 -19.74 14.36 24.17
N PRO A 23 -19.75 13.81 22.93
CA PRO A 23 -19.67 12.37 22.67
C PRO A 23 -18.24 11.85 22.79
N ASN A 24 -17.59 12.09 23.94
CA ASN A 24 -16.19 11.74 24.17
C ASN A 24 -15.91 10.25 23.94
N LYS A 25 -16.82 9.39 24.41
CA LYS A 25 -16.68 7.94 24.25
C LYS A 25 -16.64 7.50 22.78
N GLU A 26 -17.50 8.05 21.96
CA GLU A 26 -17.57 7.73 20.54
C GLU A 26 -16.36 8.30 19.79
N MET A 27 -15.87 9.46 20.18
CA MET A 27 -14.64 10.07 19.64
C MET A 27 -13.41 9.25 20.02
N ASP A 28 -13.31 8.78 21.26
CA ASP A 28 -12.23 7.88 21.69
C ASP A 28 -12.27 6.53 20.94
N GLN A 29 -13.47 6.00 20.69
CA GLN A 29 -13.64 4.79 19.88
C GLN A 29 -13.23 5.01 18.42
N ALA A 30 -13.53 6.19 17.86
CA ALA A 30 -13.11 6.57 16.51
C ALA A 30 -11.57 6.69 16.44
N GLN A 31 -10.94 7.34 17.42
CA GLN A 31 -9.48 7.41 17.50
C GLN A 31 -8.85 6.02 17.60
N GLY A 32 -9.36 5.15 18.47
CA GLY A 32 -8.88 3.78 18.58
C GLY A 32 -9.03 2.97 17.28
N ALA A 33 -10.11 3.21 16.51
CA ALA A 33 -10.29 2.58 15.21
C ALA A 33 -9.30 3.11 14.17
N ILE A 34 -8.97 4.41 14.17
CA ILE A 34 -7.94 5.02 13.31
C ILE A 34 -6.56 4.42 13.64
N ASP A 35 -6.23 4.29 14.93
CA ASP A 35 -4.97 3.69 15.35
C ASP A 35 -4.86 2.23 14.93
N ALA A 36 -5.96 1.47 15.01
CA ALA A 36 -6.02 0.10 14.51
C ALA A 36 -5.87 0.03 12.98
N ALA A 37 -6.50 0.95 12.23
CA ALA A 37 -6.34 1.05 10.78
C ALA A 37 -4.89 1.37 10.39
N LYS A 38 -4.26 2.29 11.09
CA LYS A 38 -2.84 2.62 10.92
C LYS A 38 -1.95 1.39 11.18
N ALA A 39 -2.18 0.66 12.26
CA ALA A 39 -1.46 -0.58 12.56
C ALA A 39 -1.66 -1.66 11.48
N ALA A 40 -2.82 -1.70 10.82
CA ALA A 40 -3.09 -2.55 9.67
C ALA A 40 -2.38 -2.09 8.38
N GLY A 41 -1.78 -0.90 8.37
CA GLY A 41 -1.08 -0.31 7.23
C GLY A 41 -2.00 0.52 6.31
N ALA A 42 -3.14 1.02 6.81
CA ALA A 42 -4.10 1.78 6.01
C ALA A 42 -3.52 3.07 5.43
N GLU A 43 -2.53 3.68 6.07
CA GLU A 43 -1.80 4.84 5.55
C GLU A 43 -1.12 4.58 4.19
N GLN A 44 -0.85 3.32 3.85
CA GLN A 44 -0.17 2.93 2.62
C GLN A 44 -1.07 2.16 1.66
N TYR A 45 -1.98 1.33 2.19
CA TYR A 45 -2.76 0.38 1.42
C TYR A 45 -4.24 0.76 1.26
N ALA A 46 -4.73 1.77 2.03
CA ALA A 46 -6.11 2.26 1.99
C ALA A 46 -6.16 3.77 2.27
N VAL A 47 -5.31 4.53 1.59
CA VAL A 47 -5.01 5.95 1.86
C VAL A 47 -6.25 6.81 1.90
N ASP A 48 -7.14 6.68 0.91
CA ASP A 48 -8.31 7.55 0.78
C ASP A 48 -9.30 7.37 1.94
N GLU A 49 -9.61 6.10 2.28
CA GLU A 49 -10.55 5.79 3.35
C GLU A 49 -9.96 6.08 4.74
N TYR A 50 -8.64 5.89 4.90
CA TYR A 50 -7.93 6.29 6.12
C TYR A 50 -7.96 7.80 6.33
N ASN A 51 -7.65 8.60 5.31
CA ASN A 51 -7.70 10.04 5.39
C ASN A 51 -9.13 10.53 5.65
N ALA A 52 -10.13 9.94 5.00
CA ALA A 52 -11.53 10.27 5.24
C ALA A 52 -11.96 9.99 6.67
N ALA A 53 -11.44 8.93 7.31
CA ALA A 53 -11.67 8.63 8.72
C ALA A 53 -11.07 9.71 9.63
N VAL A 54 -9.82 10.11 9.39
CA VAL A 54 -9.13 11.17 10.14
C VAL A 54 -9.85 12.50 10.02
N ASP A 55 -10.27 12.86 8.80
CA ASP A 55 -11.02 14.09 8.55
C ASP A 55 -12.41 14.09 9.22
N ALA A 56 -13.07 12.93 9.29
CA ALA A 56 -14.34 12.81 10.00
C ALA A 56 -14.16 13.02 11.51
N LEU A 57 -13.10 12.48 12.11
CA LEU A 57 -12.79 12.71 13.53
C LEU A 57 -12.49 14.19 13.80
N LYS A 58 -11.73 14.84 12.92
CA LYS A 58 -11.49 16.28 13.01
C LYS A 58 -12.79 17.07 12.98
N ARG A 59 -13.70 16.77 12.04
CA ARG A 59 -15.03 17.42 12.00
C ARG A 59 -15.84 17.18 13.27
N SER A 60 -15.69 16.00 13.93
CA SER A 60 -16.31 15.73 15.22
C SER A 60 -15.79 16.70 16.30
N HIS A 61 -14.48 16.90 16.38
CA HIS A 61 -13.87 17.87 17.31
C HIS A 61 -14.34 19.31 17.04
N ASP A 62 -14.39 19.70 15.76
CA ASP A 62 -14.87 21.05 15.36
C ASP A 62 -16.33 21.26 15.78
N ALA A 63 -17.19 20.24 15.64
CA ALA A 63 -18.58 20.29 16.04
C ALA A 63 -18.74 20.36 17.58
N VAL A 64 -17.87 19.69 18.35
CA VAL A 64 -17.81 19.85 19.82
C VAL A 64 -17.47 21.30 20.18
N GLY A 65 -16.48 21.90 19.50
CA GLY A 65 -16.12 23.31 19.68
C GLY A 65 -17.27 24.27 19.39
N ALA A 66 -18.16 23.92 18.46
CA ALA A 66 -19.39 24.65 18.14
C ALA A 66 -20.58 24.28 19.06
N SER A 67 -20.39 23.40 20.04
CA SER A 67 -21.45 22.87 20.93
C SER A 67 -22.57 22.12 20.19
N ASP A 68 -22.35 21.68 18.94
CA ASP A 68 -23.25 20.78 18.20
C ASP A 68 -22.86 19.31 18.45
N TYR A 69 -23.23 18.83 19.62
CA TYR A 69 -22.89 17.47 20.06
C TYR A 69 -23.56 16.37 19.24
N ARG A 70 -24.72 16.66 18.63
CA ARG A 70 -25.39 15.74 17.73
C ARG A 70 -24.60 15.55 16.44
N LEU A 71 -24.11 16.65 15.86
CA LEU A 71 -23.24 16.61 14.69
C LEU A 71 -21.90 15.96 15.01
N ALA A 72 -21.32 16.28 16.18
CA ALA A 72 -20.10 15.67 16.67
C ALA A 72 -20.24 14.14 16.77
N LEU A 73 -21.33 13.65 17.36
CA LEU A 73 -21.61 12.21 17.46
C LEU A 73 -21.68 11.55 16.07
N ASN A 74 -22.39 12.17 15.12
CA ASN A 74 -22.50 11.62 13.76
C ASN A 74 -21.14 11.53 13.09
N HIS A 75 -20.29 12.55 13.22
CA HIS A 75 -18.94 12.54 12.66
C HIS A 75 -18.01 11.53 13.36
N ALA A 76 -18.14 11.32 14.67
CA ALA A 76 -17.38 10.30 15.38
C ALA A 76 -17.75 8.88 14.91
N ILE A 77 -19.05 8.61 14.71
CA ILE A 77 -19.53 7.33 14.18
C ILE A 77 -19.01 7.12 12.75
N ASP A 78 -19.16 8.13 11.86
CA ASP A 78 -18.64 8.07 10.47
C ASP A 78 -17.13 7.80 10.46
N SER A 79 -16.37 8.49 11.31
CA SER A 79 -14.93 8.27 11.44
C SER A 79 -14.59 6.83 11.81
N ARG A 80 -15.26 6.29 12.84
CA ARG A 80 -15.04 4.91 13.29
C ARG A 80 -15.35 3.89 12.18
N GLU A 81 -16.46 4.06 11.47
CA GLU A 81 -16.85 3.17 10.38
C GLU A 81 -15.86 3.21 9.22
N ARG A 82 -15.42 4.40 8.83
CA ARG A 82 -14.38 4.58 7.80
C ARG A 82 -13.05 3.97 8.22
N ALA A 83 -12.61 4.18 9.46
CA ALA A 83 -11.39 3.58 9.96
C ALA A 83 -11.44 2.04 9.93
N GLN A 84 -12.57 1.45 10.31
CA GLN A 84 -12.77 0.00 10.21
C GLN A 84 -12.77 -0.49 8.75
N ASN A 85 -13.33 0.28 7.82
CA ASN A 85 -13.27 -0.01 6.40
C ASN A 85 -11.84 0.08 5.87
N ALA A 86 -11.12 1.15 6.24
CA ALA A 86 -9.72 1.34 5.89
C ALA A 86 -8.83 0.17 6.36
N ALA A 87 -9.05 -0.32 7.59
CA ALA A 87 -8.32 -1.47 8.12
C ALA A 87 -8.56 -2.74 7.29
N ARG A 88 -9.82 -3.02 6.93
CA ARG A 88 -10.18 -4.17 6.08
C ARG A 88 -9.58 -4.03 4.67
N GLN A 89 -9.79 -2.88 4.05
CA GLN A 89 -9.25 -2.60 2.71
C GLN A 89 -7.71 -2.69 2.68
N ALA A 90 -7.04 -2.20 3.73
CA ALA A 90 -5.59 -2.29 3.83
C ALA A 90 -5.12 -3.75 3.90
N ALA A 91 -5.78 -4.60 4.67
CA ALA A 91 -5.46 -6.02 4.76
C ALA A 91 -5.63 -6.72 3.39
N ASP A 92 -6.73 -6.46 2.70
CA ASP A 92 -7.03 -7.04 1.39
C ASP A 92 -6.04 -6.56 0.33
N THR A 93 -5.78 -5.26 0.25
CA THR A 93 -4.84 -4.67 -0.71
C THR A 93 -3.42 -5.18 -0.45
N LYS A 94 -2.99 -5.26 0.81
CA LYS A 94 -1.68 -5.80 1.18
C LYS A 94 -1.53 -7.25 0.77
N ALA A 95 -2.57 -8.07 0.95
CA ALA A 95 -2.56 -9.47 0.53
C ALA A 95 -2.47 -9.61 -1.00
N GLN A 96 -3.18 -8.76 -1.75
CA GLN A 96 -3.13 -8.73 -3.21
C GLN A 96 -1.73 -8.32 -3.71
N VAL A 97 -1.18 -7.21 -3.20
CA VAL A 97 0.16 -6.73 -3.57
C VAL A 97 1.23 -7.76 -3.23
N ARG A 98 1.13 -8.40 -2.07
CA ARG A 98 2.01 -9.51 -1.69
C ARG A 98 1.96 -10.64 -2.73
N GLY A 99 0.77 -11.10 -3.10
CA GLY A 99 0.62 -12.16 -4.07
C GLY A 99 1.15 -11.80 -5.47
N GLU A 100 1.02 -10.53 -5.89
CA GLU A 100 1.60 -10.01 -7.13
C GLU A 100 3.13 -10.03 -7.07
N VAL A 101 3.71 -9.52 -5.97
CA VAL A 101 5.16 -9.43 -5.77
C VAL A 101 5.79 -10.81 -5.71
N GLU A 102 5.18 -11.76 -5.00
CA GLU A 102 5.66 -13.15 -4.93
C GLU A 102 5.66 -13.82 -6.31
N ARG A 103 4.61 -13.61 -7.12
CA ARG A 103 4.56 -14.11 -8.51
C ARG A 103 5.62 -13.45 -9.38
N THR A 104 5.74 -12.13 -9.33
CA THR A 104 6.75 -11.39 -10.11
C THR A 104 8.16 -11.82 -9.72
N MET A 105 8.44 -12.06 -8.44
CA MET A 105 9.73 -12.60 -7.98
C MET A 105 10.04 -13.98 -8.59
N ALA A 106 9.04 -14.86 -8.66
CA ALA A 106 9.22 -16.18 -9.28
C ALA A 106 9.52 -16.05 -10.79
N GLU A 107 8.83 -15.14 -11.49
CA GLU A 107 9.08 -14.84 -12.92
C GLU A 107 10.49 -14.27 -13.13
N VAL A 108 10.91 -13.31 -12.30
CA VAL A 108 12.25 -12.70 -12.35
C VAL A 108 13.33 -13.75 -12.13
N ASN A 109 13.16 -14.65 -11.15
CA ASN A 109 14.11 -15.74 -10.91
C ASN A 109 14.21 -16.69 -12.12
N ALA A 110 13.09 -17.03 -12.76
CA ALA A 110 13.07 -17.86 -13.96
C ALA A 110 13.76 -17.19 -15.15
N LEU A 111 13.45 -15.91 -15.38
CA LEU A 111 14.09 -15.11 -16.44
C LEU A 111 15.59 -14.92 -16.19
N ALA A 112 16.01 -14.70 -14.94
CA ALA A 112 17.41 -14.60 -14.59
C ALA A 112 18.15 -15.89 -14.90
N ALA A 113 17.60 -17.05 -14.51
CA ALA A 113 18.18 -18.34 -14.83
C ALA A 113 18.32 -18.55 -16.36
N GLN A 114 17.31 -18.17 -17.15
CA GLN A 114 17.37 -18.21 -18.60
C GLN A 114 18.46 -17.28 -19.16
N ALA A 115 18.54 -16.04 -18.67
CA ALA A 115 19.53 -15.07 -19.12
C ALA A 115 20.97 -15.55 -18.82
N PHE A 116 21.23 -16.11 -17.64
CA PHE A 116 22.53 -16.71 -17.31
C PHE A 116 22.85 -17.90 -18.21
N ALA A 117 21.87 -18.78 -18.49
CA ALA A 117 22.07 -19.89 -19.44
C ALA A 117 22.40 -19.38 -20.85
N ARG A 118 21.75 -18.30 -21.32
CA ARG A 118 22.05 -17.65 -22.59
C ARG A 118 23.45 -17.04 -22.62
N LEU A 119 23.88 -16.40 -21.55
CA LEU A 119 25.23 -15.85 -21.42
C LEU A 119 26.27 -16.96 -21.53
N GLU A 120 26.06 -18.11 -20.87
CA GLU A 120 26.96 -19.26 -20.96
C GLU A 120 26.95 -19.88 -22.37
N ALA A 121 25.79 -19.96 -23.02
CA ALA A 121 25.70 -20.42 -24.41
C ALA A 121 26.45 -19.50 -25.36
N ALA A 122 26.34 -18.18 -25.17
CA ALA A 122 27.07 -17.20 -25.95
C ALA A 122 28.61 -17.29 -25.76
N ARG A 123 29.06 -17.55 -24.53
CA ARG A 123 30.48 -17.83 -24.24
C ARG A 123 30.96 -19.08 -24.97
N LYS A 124 30.19 -20.17 -24.95
CA LYS A 124 30.50 -21.43 -25.64
C LYS A 124 30.51 -21.22 -27.17
N ALA A 125 29.63 -20.38 -27.69
CA ALA A 125 29.62 -19.98 -29.11
C ALA A 125 30.78 -19.05 -29.49
N ARG A 126 31.68 -18.71 -28.55
CA ARG A 126 32.85 -17.83 -28.73
C ARG A 126 32.48 -16.41 -29.18
N VAL A 127 31.34 -15.89 -28.69
CA VAL A 127 31.01 -14.46 -28.88
C VAL A 127 32.10 -13.62 -28.21
N PRO A 128 32.62 -12.57 -28.86
CA PRO A 128 33.68 -11.75 -28.32
C PRO A 128 33.34 -11.19 -26.94
N ARG A 129 34.29 -11.22 -26.01
CA ARG A 129 34.09 -10.73 -24.62
C ARG A 129 33.57 -9.31 -24.55
N ARG A 130 34.01 -8.43 -25.47
CA ARG A 130 33.55 -7.03 -25.55
C ARG A 130 32.05 -6.93 -25.80
N VAL A 131 31.45 -7.86 -26.55
CA VAL A 131 30.00 -7.90 -26.84
C VAL A 131 29.21 -8.42 -25.64
N LEU A 132 29.81 -9.33 -24.86
CA LEU A 132 29.19 -9.93 -23.66
C LEU A 132 29.40 -9.07 -22.40
N ALA A 133 30.24 -8.05 -22.42
CA ALA A 133 30.59 -7.25 -21.22
C ALA A 133 29.38 -6.54 -20.65
N GLU A 134 28.62 -5.85 -21.48
CA GLU A 134 27.41 -5.12 -21.08
C GLU A 134 26.31 -6.05 -20.57
N PRO A 135 25.87 -7.11 -21.29
CA PRO A 135 24.90 -8.06 -20.76
C PRO A 135 25.35 -8.75 -19.46
N ALA A 136 26.63 -9.08 -19.33
CA ALA A 136 27.14 -9.71 -18.11
C ALA A 136 27.11 -8.74 -16.91
N ALA A 137 27.47 -7.48 -17.12
CA ALA A 137 27.36 -6.44 -16.10
C ALA A 137 25.90 -6.19 -15.68
N ALA A 138 25.00 -6.10 -16.65
CA ALA A 138 23.56 -5.96 -16.40
C ALA A 138 23.01 -7.11 -15.54
N LEU A 139 23.36 -8.37 -15.85
CA LEU A 139 22.92 -9.52 -15.04
C LEU A 139 23.47 -9.48 -13.60
N THR A 140 24.69 -8.94 -13.42
CA THR A 140 25.26 -8.77 -12.07
C THR A 140 24.50 -7.70 -11.28
N ALA A 141 24.18 -6.56 -11.90
CA ALA A 141 23.39 -5.49 -11.29
C ALA A 141 21.99 -5.98 -10.91
N ILE A 142 21.30 -6.62 -11.84
CA ILE A 142 19.97 -7.22 -11.63
C ILE A 142 19.99 -8.19 -10.44
N ASN A 143 21.00 -9.06 -10.34
CA ASN A 143 21.09 -9.98 -9.22
C ASN A 143 21.20 -9.24 -7.87
N SER A 144 21.91 -8.12 -7.81
CA SER A 144 22.01 -7.28 -6.60
C SER A 144 20.65 -6.66 -6.26
N GLU A 145 19.94 -6.11 -7.25
CA GLU A 145 18.63 -5.49 -7.06
C GLU A 145 17.55 -6.51 -6.67
N VAL A 146 17.62 -7.73 -7.20
CA VAL A 146 16.74 -8.84 -6.78
C VAL A 146 16.97 -9.21 -5.31
N GLN A 147 18.21 -9.16 -4.82
CA GLN A 147 18.48 -9.34 -3.38
C GLN A 147 17.88 -8.19 -2.56
N GLU A 148 18.00 -6.95 -3.00
CA GLU A 148 17.34 -5.80 -2.35
C GLU A 148 15.82 -6.02 -2.27
N ALA A 149 15.18 -6.40 -3.38
CA ALA A 149 13.76 -6.70 -3.40
C ALA A 149 13.38 -7.80 -2.39
N ARG A 150 14.21 -8.84 -2.26
CA ARG A 150 14.00 -9.91 -1.25
C ARG A 150 14.05 -9.38 0.18
N GLU A 151 14.98 -8.48 0.49
CA GLU A 151 15.04 -7.89 1.83
C GLU A 151 13.82 -7.01 2.11
N LYS A 152 13.34 -6.23 1.12
CA LYS A 152 12.07 -5.49 1.23
C LYS A 152 10.89 -6.43 1.50
N MET A 153 10.80 -7.54 0.76
CA MET A 153 9.75 -8.55 0.96
C MET A 153 9.80 -9.18 2.36
N LYS A 154 10.99 -9.51 2.87
CA LYS A 154 11.18 -10.03 4.23
C LYS A 154 10.74 -9.02 5.30
N ALA A 155 10.98 -7.73 5.07
CA ALA A 155 10.51 -6.65 5.92
C ALA A 155 8.99 -6.40 5.81
N GLY A 156 8.30 -7.06 4.87
CA GLY A 156 6.87 -6.87 4.60
C GLY A 156 6.57 -5.62 3.76
N ASP A 157 7.60 -4.96 3.22
CA ASP A 157 7.49 -3.77 2.37
C ASP A 157 7.32 -4.18 0.90
N TYR A 158 6.14 -4.71 0.58
CA TYR A 158 5.82 -5.18 -0.76
C TYR A 158 5.67 -4.03 -1.78
N LEU A 159 5.25 -2.84 -1.32
CA LEU A 159 5.12 -1.67 -2.19
C LEU A 159 6.49 -1.19 -2.69
N ALA A 160 7.53 -1.24 -1.86
CA ALA A 160 8.88 -0.90 -2.28
C ALA A 160 9.55 -2.01 -3.11
N ALA A 161 9.24 -3.28 -2.86
CA ALA A 161 9.78 -4.40 -3.65
C ALA A 161 9.21 -4.46 -5.08
N ARG A 162 7.94 -4.08 -5.27
CA ARG A 162 7.21 -4.19 -6.54
C ARG A 162 7.89 -3.49 -7.71
N PRO A 163 8.24 -2.19 -7.64
CA PRO A 163 8.87 -1.49 -8.77
C PRO A 163 10.23 -2.09 -9.12
N ILE A 164 11.04 -2.49 -8.14
CA ILE A 164 12.35 -3.12 -8.35
C ILE A 164 12.19 -4.39 -9.20
N LEU A 165 11.23 -5.25 -8.86
CA LEU A 165 11.00 -6.50 -9.58
C LEU A 165 10.44 -6.29 -10.99
N LEU A 166 9.56 -5.30 -11.19
CA LEU A 166 9.00 -5.00 -12.50
C LEU A 166 10.10 -4.48 -13.44
N GLU A 167 10.97 -3.60 -12.96
CA GLU A 167 12.10 -3.09 -13.73
C GLU A 167 13.09 -4.20 -14.08
N ASN A 168 13.45 -5.05 -13.11
CA ASN A 168 14.32 -6.19 -13.34
C ASN A 168 13.76 -7.19 -14.34
N LYS A 169 12.45 -7.43 -14.32
CA LYS A 169 11.79 -8.28 -15.32
C LYS A 169 11.99 -7.74 -16.74
N GLU A 170 11.79 -6.44 -16.93
CA GLU A 170 11.97 -5.79 -18.23
C GLU A 170 13.44 -5.82 -18.68
N GLN A 171 14.37 -5.51 -17.76
CA GLN A 171 15.80 -5.52 -18.07
C GLN A 171 16.29 -6.94 -18.41
N LEU A 172 15.80 -7.98 -17.72
CA LEU A 172 16.12 -9.38 -18.04
C LEU A 172 15.65 -9.76 -19.44
N GLN A 173 14.46 -9.34 -19.84
CA GLN A 173 13.95 -9.59 -21.19
C GLN A 173 14.83 -8.92 -22.25
N LYS A 174 15.22 -7.66 -22.06
CA LYS A 174 16.12 -6.92 -22.95
C LYS A 174 17.49 -7.58 -23.01
N THR A 175 18.06 -7.96 -21.88
CA THR A 175 19.37 -8.61 -21.81
C THR A 175 19.37 -9.96 -22.49
N THR A 176 18.33 -10.76 -22.32
CA THR A 176 18.18 -12.05 -22.98
C THR A 176 18.10 -11.89 -24.50
N ALA A 177 17.31 -10.94 -24.99
CA ALA A 177 17.21 -10.63 -26.42
C ALA A 177 18.56 -10.16 -27.00
N ALA A 178 19.31 -9.34 -26.28
CA ALA A 178 20.64 -8.90 -26.68
C ALA A 178 21.64 -10.07 -26.79
N LEU A 179 21.58 -11.01 -25.85
CA LEU A 179 22.42 -12.23 -25.88
C LEU A 179 22.05 -13.14 -27.06
N ASP A 180 20.78 -13.33 -27.37
CA ASP A 180 20.32 -14.12 -28.50
C ASP A 180 20.74 -13.47 -29.82
N ALA A 181 20.61 -12.14 -29.96
CA ALA A 181 21.07 -11.39 -31.11
C ALA A 181 22.60 -11.52 -31.30
N ALA A 182 23.37 -11.44 -30.19
CA ALA A 182 24.80 -11.58 -30.24
C ALA A 182 25.27 -12.97 -30.70
N VAL A 183 24.55 -14.03 -30.35
CA VAL A 183 24.80 -15.40 -30.82
C VAL A 183 24.44 -15.52 -32.30
N THR A 184 23.32 -14.98 -32.73
CA THR A 184 22.85 -15.06 -34.10
C THR A 184 23.75 -14.28 -35.10
N ALA A 185 24.29 -13.13 -34.64
CA ALA A 185 25.20 -12.30 -35.43
C ALA A 185 26.60 -12.94 -35.67
N GLN A 186 26.92 -14.05 -35.00
CA GLN A 186 28.17 -14.75 -35.25
C GLN A 186 28.15 -15.43 -36.63
N PRO A 187 29.09 -15.10 -37.53
CA PRO A 187 29.17 -15.79 -38.82
C PRO A 187 29.37 -17.28 -38.56
N GLN A 188 28.44 -18.09 -39.04
CA GLN A 188 28.62 -19.55 -39.04
C GLN A 188 29.93 -19.83 -39.77
N ARG A 189 31.00 -20.13 -39.01
CA ARG A 189 32.21 -20.66 -39.61
C ARG A 189 31.83 -21.97 -40.28
N ARG A 190 31.59 -21.92 -41.62
CA ARG A 190 31.45 -23.12 -42.42
C ARG A 190 32.58 -24.05 -42.06
N ARG A 191 32.21 -25.20 -41.50
CA ARG A 191 33.14 -26.33 -41.38
C ARG A 191 33.59 -26.65 -42.79
N ARG A 192 34.84 -26.26 -43.13
CA ARG A 192 35.57 -26.84 -44.24
C ARG A 192 36.35 -28.00 -43.73
#